data_cfb90f0f684666c61550331100857a22
#
_entry.id   cfb90f0f684666c61550331100857a22
#
_cell.length_a   1.000
_cell.length_b   1.000
_cell.length_c   1.000
_cell.angle_alpha   90.00
_cell.angle_beta   90.00
_cell.angle_gamma   90.00
#
_symmetry.space_group_name_H-M   'P 1'
#
loop_
_entity.id
_entity.type
_entity.pdbx_description
1 polymer ?
#
loop_
_entity_poly.entity_id
_entity_poly.type
_entity_poly.pdbx_seq_one_letter_code
_entity_poly.pdbx_strand_id
1 'polypeptide(L)'
;MGLSRKTQTRISQIASRIGGGIVNLIGMSLRLEVRGWNRFQHLAKSGSPLVFQFWHGDMFIAWYLTAPLKPAAIVSQAGDGDIASAVLEGLNFETFRGSSTRGGKRAYRGMIRYLRKQNVKVSAFASDGPRGPRRVMKPGTFVAAQHLDGYIIPTATVSKWALRARGWDKFAIPIPFSKAIASFGEPIKVDPKLRGNELDAALLEASELCKQHQEELENIF
;
A
#
# COMPACT_ATOMS: atom_id res chain seq x y z
N MET A 1 -14.16 18.12 -28.42
CA MET A 1 -15.49 17.82 -27.76
C MET A 1 -15.20 17.06 -26.45
N GLY A 2 -15.33 17.72 -25.29
CA GLY A 2 -15.09 17.06 -23.99
C GLY A 2 -16.27 16.19 -23.61
N LEU A 3 -16.00 15.00 -23.11
CA LEU A 3 -17.05 14.11 -22.57
C LEU A 3 -17.80 14.79 -21.42
N SER A 4 -19.13 14.58 -21.33
CA SER A 4 -19.93 15.14 -20.24
C SER A 4 -19.45 14.59 -18.87
N ARG A 5 -19.63 15.34 -17.78
CA ARG A 5 -19.28 14.88 -16.42
C ARG A 5 -19.90 13.52 -16.09
N LYS A 6 -21.16 13.29 -16.48
CA LYS A 6 -21.85 11.99 -16.27
C LYS A 6 -21.14 10.84 -17.01
N THR A 7 -20.68 11.09 -18.24
CA THR A 7 -19.96 10.09 -19.05
C THR A 7 -18.60 9.79 -18.44
N GLN A 8 -17.85 10.81 -18.00
CA GLN A 8 -16.57 10.64 -17.29
C GLN A 8 -16.71 9.82 -16.00
N THR A 9 -17.74 10.11 -15.19
CA THR A 9 -18.02 9.34 -13.96
C THR A 9 -18.35 7.88 -14.26
N ARG A 10 -19.15 7.60 -15.30
CA ARG A 10 -19.48 6.22 -15.69
C ARG A 10 -18.25 5.45 -16.19
N ILE A 11 -17.43 6.08 -17.02
CA ILE A 11 -16.17 5.47 -17.52
C ILE A 11 -15.24 5.18 -16.35
N SER A 12 -15.07 6.10 -15.40
CA SER A 12 -14.26 5.89 -14.19
C SER A 12 -14.81 4.73 -13.34
N GLN A 13 -16.11 4.64 -13.13
CA GLN A 13 -16.74 3.54 -12.38
C GLN A 13 -16.57 2.17 -13.08
N ILE A 14 -16.67 2.12 -14.40
CA ILE A 14 -16.46 0.90 -15.18
C ILE A 14 -14.96 0.51 -15.10
N ALA A 15 -14.06 1.46 -15.29
CA ALA A 15 -12.62 1.22 -15.19
C ALA A 15 -12.20 0.74 -13.79
N SER A 16 -12.81 1.29 -12.72
CA SER A 16 -12.53 0.85 -11.35
C SER A 16 -12.97 -0.60 -11.12
N ARG A 17 -14.18 -0.96 -11.55
CA ARG A 17 -14.70 -2.33 -11.41
C ARG A 17 -13.88 -3.34 -12.20
N ILE A 18 -13.50 -2.99 -13.44
CA ILE A 18 -12.66 -3.87 -14.28
C ILE A 18 -11.27 -4.01 -13.65
N GLY A 19 -10.63 -2.91 -13.26
CA GLY A 19 -9.29 -2.95 -12.68
C GLY A 19 -9.23 -3.73 -11.36
N GLY A 20 -10.13 -3.47 -10.43
CA GLY A 20 -10.27 -4.22 -9.20
C GLY A 20 -10.62 -5.69 -9.44
N GLY A 21 -11.51 -5.96 -10.41
CA GLY A 21 -11.88 -7.31 -10.83
C GLY A 21 -10.69 -8.12 -11.36
N ILE A 22 -9.83 -7.50 -12.18
CA ILE A 22 -8.61 -8.14 -12.69
C ILE A 22 -7.65 -8.49 -11.54
N VAL A 23 -7.42 -7.58 -10.59
CA VAL A 23 -6.57 -7.85 -9.43
C VAL A 23 -7.14 -9.01 -8.61
N ASN A 24 -8.44 -9.04 -8.37
CA ASN A 24 -9.10 -10.12 -7.65
C ASN A 24 -8.98 -11.45 -8.42
N LEU A 25 -9.27 -11.46 -9.71
CA LEU A 25 -9.21 -12.68 -10.53
C LEU A 25 -7.80 -13.29 -10.57
N ILE A 26 -6.77 -12.46 -10.78
CA ILE A 26 -5.38 -12.91 -10.74
C ILE A 26 -5.04 -13.37 -9.32
N GLY A 27 -5.36 -12.57 -8.28
CA GLY A 27 -5.08 -12.91 -6.90
C GLY A 27 -5.70 -14.26 -6.48
N MET A 28 -6.95 -14.51 -6.84
CA MET A 28 -7.64 -15.78 -6.58
C MET A 28 -7.03 -16.97 -7.33
N SER A 29 -6.43 -16.74 -8.50
CA SER A 29 -5.78 -17.78 -9.27
C SER A 29 -4.41 -18.21 -8.73
N LEU A 30 -3.78 -17.39 -7.89
CA LEU A 30 -2.44 -17.67 -7.36
C LEU A 30 -2.45 -18.85 -6.38
N ARG A 31 -1.40 -19.64 -6.43
CA ARG A 31 -1.08 -20.58 -5.34
C ARG A 31 -0.36 -19.81 -4.25
N LEU A 32 -1.15 -19.05 -3.47
CA LEU A 32 -0.67 -18.04 -2.54
C LEU A 32 -0.48 -18.63 -1.14
N GLU A 33 0.76 -18.58 -0.66
CA GLU A 33 1.11 -18.83 0.74
C GLU A 33 1.14 -17.49 1.49
N VAL A 34 0.44 -17.40 2.62
CA VAL A 34 0.40 -16.20 3.46
C VAL A 34 1.05 -16.48 4.80
N ARG A 35 2.11 -15.73 5.12
CA ARG A 35 2.88 -15.85 6.36
C ARG A 35 2.65 -14.66 7.27
N GLY A 36 2.68 -14.88 8.58
CA GLY A 36 2.65 -13.80 9.58
C GLY A 36 1.32 -13.06 9.69
N TRP A 37 0.23 -13.54 9.07
CA TRP A 37 -1.09 -12.90 9.16
C TRP A 37 -1.58 -12.72 10.60
N ASN A 38 -1.26 -13.64 11.48
CA ASN A 38 -1.63 -13.61 12.90
C ASN A 38 -0.87 -12.55 13.72
N ARG A 39 0.29 -12.06 13.25
CA ARG A 39 1.16 -11.11 13.98
C ARG A 39 0.47 -9.80 14.32
N PHE A 40 -0.40 -9.32 13.44
CA PHE A 40 -1.12 -8.06 13.64
C PHE A 40 -2.60 -8.22 13.97
N GLN A 41 -3.16 -9.44 13.95
CA GLN A 41 -4.61 -9.64 14.18
C GLN A 41 -5.07 -9.15 15.56
N HIS A 42 -4.27 -9.34 16.60
CA HIS A 42 -4.60 -8.85 17.93
C HIS A 42 -4.63 -7.33 17.99
N LEU A 43 -3.73 -6.65 17.26
CA LEU A 43 -3.70 -5.20 17.13
C LEU A 43 -4.93 -4.68 16.37
N ALA A 44 -5.33 -5.37 15.30
CA ALA A 44 -6.54 -5.03 14.58
C ALA A 44 -7.79 -5.15 15.47
N LYS A 45 -7.88 -6.23 16.27
CA LYS A 45 -8.99 -6.47 17.21
C LYS A 45 -9.04 -5.44 18.35
N SER A 46 -7.89 -4.94 18.79
CA SER A 46 -7.82 -3.87 19.80
C SER A 46 -8.14 -2.48 19.25
N GLY A 47 -8.39 -2.35 17.94
CA GLY A 47 -8.64 -1.07 17.27
C GLY A 47 -7.38 -0.23 17.06
N SER A 48 -6.18 -0.81 17.23
CA SER A 48 -4.92 -0.13 16.96
C SER A 48 -4.81 0.25 15.49
N PRO A 49 -4.34 1.47 15.15
CA PRO A 49 -4.13 1.86 13.76
C PRO A 49 -3.03 1.04 13.11
N LEU A 50 -3.30 0.52 11.91
CA LEU A 50 -2.37 -0.29 11.13
C LEU A 50 -2.01 0.42 9.82
N VAL A 51 -0.74 0.53 9.55
CA VAL A 51 -0.18 1.11 8.32
C VAL A 51 0.56 0.00 7.57
N PHE A 52 -0.12 -0.63 6.61
CA PHE A 52 0.52 -1.64 5.76
C PHE A 52 1.52 -0.97 4.84
N GLN A 53 2.77 -1.37 4.98
CA GLN A 53 3.88 -0.90 4.18
C GLN A 53 4.26 -1.95 3.14
N PHE A 54 4.39 -1.56 1.90
CA PHE A 54 4.95 -2.35 0.81
C PHE A 54 5.72 -1.46 -0.17
N TRP A 55 6.42 -2.07 -1.13
CA TRP A 55 7.15 -1.34 -2.16
C TRP A 55 6.33 -1.24 -3.45
N HIS A 56 6.53 -0.18 -4.23
CA HIS A 56 5.80 0.01 -5.50
C HIS A 56 5.91 -1.19 -6.43
N GLY A 57 7.10 -1.77 -6.53
CA GLY A 57 7.33 -2.94 -7.37
C GLY A 57 6.52 -4.17 -7.00
N ASP A 58 6.11 -4.27 -5.74
CA ASP A 58 5.57 -5.49 -5.15
C ASP A 58 4.11 -5.32 -4.66
N MET A 59 3.45 -4.20 -5.02
CA MET A 59 2.17 -3.80 -4.46
C MET A 59 0.96 -4.62 -4.96
N PHE A 60 1.04 -5.34 -6.08
CA PHE A 60 -0.10 -6.03 -6.69
C PHE A 60 -0.75 -7.05 -5.72
N ILE A 61 0.05 -7.97 -5.17
CA ILE A 61 -0.43 -8.98 -4.22
C ILE A 61 -0.82 -8.33 -2.89
N ALA A 62 -0.09 -7.30 -2.45
CA ALA A 62 -0.41 -6.55 -1.24
C ALA A 62 -1.78 -5.88 -1.33
N TRP A 63 -2.14 -5.30 -2.47
CA TRP A 63 -3.47 -4.75 -2.72
C TRP A 63 -4.57 -5.81 -2.60
N TYR A 64 -4.38 -6.95 -3.26
CA TYR A 64 -5.33 -8.06 -3.20
C TYR A 64 -5.59 -8.53 -1.76
N LEU A 65 -4.52 -8.73 -0.99
CA LEU A 65 -4.62 -9.24 0.38
C LEU A 65 -5.18 -8.23 1.38
N THR A 66 -4.86 -6.94 1.21
CA THR A 66 -5.34 -5.91 2.15
C THR A 66 -6.71 -5.35 1.79
N ALA A 67 -7.22 -5.59 0.57
CA ALA A 67 -8.52 -5.12 0.10
C ALA A 67 -9.69 -5.44 1.05
N PRO A 68 -9.80 -6.64 1.67
CA PRO A 68 -10.88 -6.94 2.62
C PRO A 68 -10.90 -6.03 3.86
N LEU A 69 -9.77 -5.42 4.20
CA LEU A 69 -9.63 -4.49 5.34
C LEU A 69 -10.08 -3.07 4.99
N LYS A 70 -10.43 -2.79 3.72
CA LYS A 70 -10.85 -1.48 3.20
C LYS A 70 -9.90 -0.35 3.58
N PRO A 71 -8.62 -0.45 3.25
CA PRO A 71 -7.64 0.53 3.72
C PRO A 71 -7.78 1.87 3.02
N ALA A 72 -7.32 2.93 3.70
CA ALA A 72 -7.12 4.23 3.09
C ALA A 72 -5.75 4.28 2.40
N ALA A 73 -5.68 4.91 1.22
CA ALA A 73 -4.44 5.07 0.46
C ALA A 73 -4.30 6.47 -0.13
N ILE A 74 -3.05 6.96 -0.22
CA ILE A 74 -2.75 8.20 -0.95
C ILE A 74 -2.25 7.83 -2.35
N VAL A 75 -2.89 8.42 -3.36
CA VAL A 75 -2.60 8.15 -4.77
C VAL A 75 -2.17 9.43 -5.48
N SER A 76 -1.16 9.35 -6.34
CA SER A 76 -0.66 10.49 -7.11
C SER A 76 -1.79 11.17 -7.93
N GLN A 77 -1.67 12.49 -8.12
CA GLN A 77 -2.54 13.26 -9.02
C GLN A 77 -2.07 13.21 -10.50
N ALA A 78 -0.96 12.56 -10.82
CA ALA A 78 -0.50 12.34 -12.18
C ALA A 78 -1.33 11.26 -12.89
N GLY A 79 -1.27 11.19 -14.22
CA GLY A 79 -2.10 10.27 -15.04
C GLY A 79 -2.04 8.80 -14.61
N ASP A 80 -0.86 8.31 -14.24
CA ASP A 80 -0.69 6.94 -13.72
C ASP A 80 -1.48 6.72 -12.43
N GLY A 81 -1.61 7.76 -11.60
CA GLY A 81 -2.41 7.75 -10.38
C GLY A 81 -3.91 7.64 -10.64
N ASP A 82 -4.42 8.04 -11.80
CA ASP A 82 -5.84 7.89 -12.13
C ASP A 82 -6.19 6.41 -12.32
N ILE A 83 -5.32 5.66 -12.98
CA ILE A 83 -5.46 4.20 -13.14
C ILE A 83 -5.35 3.51 -11.78
N ALA A 84 -4.32 3.84 -10.99
CA ALA A 84 -4.12 3.26 -9.67
C ALA A 84 -5.31 3.56 -8.74
N SER A 85 -5.83 4.79 -8.73
CA SER A 85 -7.02 5.16 -7.95
C SER A 85 -8.23 4.34 -8.36
N ALA A 86 -8.49 4.20 -9.67
CA ALA A 86 -9.60 3.41 -10.17
C ALA A 86 -9.49 1.94 -9.75
N VAL A 87 -8.30 1.33 -9.86
CA VAL A 87 -8.06 -0.05 -9.39
C VAL A 87 -8.31 -0.19 -7.90
N LEU A 88 -7.75 0.69 -7.08
CA LEU A 88 -7.89 0.65 -5.62
C LEU A 88 -9.34 0.87 -5.17
N GLU A 89 -10.06 1.81 -5.79
CA GLU A 89 -11.49 2.02 -5.53
C GLU A 89 -12.32 0.77 -5.91
N GLY A 90 -11.97 0.09 -6.99
CA GLY A 90 -12.55 -1.20 -7.38
C GLY A 90 -12.24 -2.33 -6.38
N LEU A 91 -11.21 -2.19 -5.57
CA LEU A 91 -10.84 -3.07 -4.45
C LEU A 91 -11.38 -2.57 -3.10
N ASN A 92 -12.28 -1.59 -3.07
CA ASN A 92 -12.86 -0.97 -1.88
C ASN A 92 -11.87 -0.21 -0.98
N PHE A 93 -10.76 0.29 -1.55
CA PHE A 93 -9.91 1.24 -0.85
C PHE A 93 -10.55 2.63 -0.84
N GLU A 94 -10.33 3.37 0.24
CA GLU A 94 -10.62 4.82 0.27
C GLU A 94 -9.40 5.59 -0.24
N THR A 95 -9.52 6.28 -1.38
CA THR A 95 -8.39 6.94 -2.02
C THR A 95 -8.36 8.45 -1.77
N PHE A 96 -7.17 8.98 -1.48
CA PHE A 96 -6.91 10.41 -1.28
C PHE A 96 -5.89 10.89 -2.32
N ARG A 97 -6.30 11.84 -3.15
CA ARG A 97 -5.49 12.30 -4.30
C ARG A 97 -4.44 13.32 -3.87
N GLY A 98 -3.17 12.95 -3.97
CA GLY A 98 -2.02 13.79 -3.65
C GLY A 98 -0.70 13.04 -3.75
N SER A 99 0.42 13.78 -3.75
CA SER A 99 1.76 13.22 -3.72
C SER A 99 2.69 14.14 -2.92
N SER A 100 3.90 13.69 -2.62
CA SER A 100 4.92 14.50 -1.92
C SER A 100 5.20 15.85 -2.60
N THR A 101 4.93 15.96 -3.91
CA THR A 101 5.20 17.17 -4.70
C THR A 101 3.96 18.01 -4.99
N ARG A 102 2.76 17.44 -5.01
CA ARG A 102 1.53 18.16 -5.37
C ARG A 102 0.35 17.68 -4.54
N GLY A 103 -0.21 18.59 -3.73
CA GLY A 103 -1.43 18.30 -2.95
C GLY A 103 -1.27 17.28 -1.82
N GLY A 104 -0.06 16.76 -1.56
CA GLY A 104 0.20 15.68 -0.60
C GLY A 104 -0.21 16.04 0.83
N LYS A 105 0.10 17.23 1.31
CA LYS A 105 -0.31 17.69 2.66
C LYS A 105 -1.83 17.68 2.83
N ARG A 106 -2.59 18.07 1.79
CA ARG A 106 -4.07 18.09 1.83
C ARG A 106 -4.63 16.67 1.83
N ALA A 107 -4.15 15.81 0.92
CA ALA A 107 -4.53 14.40 0.84
C ALA A 107 -4.23 13.67 2.15
N TYR A 108 -3.03 13.86 2.68
CA TYR A 108 -2.58 13.29 3.94
C TYR A 108 -3.48 13.70 5.12
N ARG A 109 -3.75 15.00 5.28
CA ARG A 109 -4.67 15.50 6.34
C ARG A 109 -6.09 14.95 6.18
N GLY A 110 -6.56 14.81 4.94
CA GLY A 110 -7.85 14.20 4.62
C GLY A 110 -7.91 12.75 5.08
N MET A 111 -6.91 11.96 4.72
CA MET A 111 -6.78 10.56 5.10
C MET A 111 -6.71 10.37 6.63
N ILE A 112 -5.86 11.13 7.33
CA ILE A 112 -5.76 11.04 8.80
C ILE A 112 -7.09 11.40 9.47
N ARG A 113 -7.76 12.44 8.98
CA ARG A 113 -9.08 12.83 9.51
C ARG A 113 -10.14 11.73 9.27
N TYR A 114 -10.12 11.09 8.11
CA TYR A 114 -10.98 9.98 7.78
C TYR A 114 -10.71 8.80 8.74
N LEU A 115 -9.46 8.36 8.83
CA LEU A 115 -9.06 7.20 9.66
C LEU A 115 -9.40 7.40 11.14
N ARG A 116 -9.27 8.60 11.69
CA ARG A 116 -9.65 8.89 13.07
C ARG A 116 -11.13 8.67 13.39
N LYS A 117 -11.99 8.68 12.36
CA LYS A 117 -13.43 8.46 12.50
C LYS A 117 -13.84 7.00 12.28
N GLN A 118 -12.93 6.14 11.81
CA GLN A 118 -13.20 4.73 11.57
C GLN A 118 -12.99 3.90 12.83
N ASN A 119 -13.79 2.85 12.98
CA ASN A 119 -13.59 1.83 14.02
C ASN A 119 -12.33 1.00 13.75
N VAL A 120 -12.11 0.64 12.48
CA VAL A 120 -10.90 -0.05 12.01
C VAL A 120 -10.05 0.95 11.24
N LYS A 121 -8.87 1.28 11.76
CA LYS A 121 -8.00 2.31 11.22
C LYS A 121 -6.87 1.67 10.41
N VAL A 122 -7.15 1.39 9.15
CA VAL A 122 -6.19 0.72 8.25
C VAL A 122 -5.82 1.66 7.10
N SER A 123 -4.54 1.75 6.83
CA SER A 123 -4.00 2.43 5.65
C SER A 123 -2.95 1.58 4.96
N ALA A 124 -2.71 1.84 3.67
CA ALA A 124 -1.79 1.09 2.85
C ALA A 124 -0.92 2.04 2.02
N PHE A 125 0.40 1.85 2.07
CA PHE A 125 1.37 2.73 1.43
C PHE A 125 2.39 1.96 0.59
N ALA A 126 2.53 2.37 -0.65
CA ALA A 126 3.72 2.10 -1.44
C ALA A 126 4.82 3.09 -0.99
N SER A 127 5.66 2.64 -0.05
CA SER A 127 6.45 3.52 0.82
C SER A 127 7.61 4.23 0.15
N ASP A 128 8.14 3.71 -0.96
CA ASP A 128 9.19 4.36 -1.75
C ASP A 128 8.65 5.53 -2.59
N GLY A 129 7.33 5.71 -2.66
CA GLY A 129 6.70 6.81 -3.36
C GLY A 129 6.81 6.71 -4.88
N PRO A 130 6.09 7.56 -5.65
CA PRO A 130 5.94 7.38 -7.10
C PRO A 130 7.20 7.68 -7.93
N ARG A 131 8.28 8.15 -7.31
CA ARG A 131 9.54 8.50 -7.99
C ARG A 131 10.75 7.75 -7.44
N GLY A 132 10.55 6.88 -6.45
CA GLY A 132 11.63 6.18 -5.78
C GLY A 132 12.62 7.08 -5.02
N PRO A 133 13.86 6.65 -4.80
CA PRO A 133 14.44 5.40 -5.28
C PRO A 133 13.78 4.14 -4.70
N ARG A 134 13.88 3.04 -5.43
CA ARG A 134 13.28 1.75 -5.06
C ARG A 134 13.74 1.31 -3.67
N ARG A 135 12.78 0.88 -2.84
CA ARG A 135 13.01 0.35 -1.47
C ARG A 135 13.69 1.33 -0.50
N VAL A 136 13.42 2.60 -0.67
CA VAL A 136 13.78 3.64 0.31
C VAL A 136 12.50 4.29 0.80
N MET A 137 12.14 4.03 2.06
CA MET A 137 10.90 4.53 2.66
C MET A 137 10.89 6.06 2.70
N LYS A 138 9.83 6.64 2.17
CA LYS A 138 9.56 8.08 2.31
C LYS A 138 8.86 8.36 3.65
N PRO A 139 9.03 9.55 4.22
CA PRO A 139 8.47 9.88 5.53
C PRO A 139 6.96 9.66 5.67
N GLY A 140 6.21 9.67 4.56
CA GLY A 140 4.74 9.60 4.58
C GLY A 140 4.17 8.41 5.35
N THR A 141 4.72 7.22 5.15
CA THR A 141 4.32 5.98 5.84
C THR A 141 4.58 6.06 7.34
N PHE A 142 5.80 6.44 7.71
CA PHE A 142 6.23 6.54 9.10
C PHE A 142 5.42 7.61 9.86
N VAL A 143 5.30 8.80 9.26
CA VAL A 143 4.54 9.91 9.83
C VAL A 143 3.04 9.58 9.96
N ALA A 144 2.48 8.73 9.05
CA ALA A 144 1.11 8.26 9.18
C ALA A 144 0.92 7.40 10.44
N ALA A 145 1.82 6.43 10.65
CA ALA A 145 1.80 5.62 11.87
C ALA A 145 1.99 6.48 13.13
N GLN A 146 2.91 7.45 13.08
CA GLN A 146 3.15 8.40 14.18
C GLN A 146 1.90 9.21 14.54
N HIS A 147 1.25 9.85 13.55
CA HIS A 147 0.06 10.68 13.79
C HIS A 147 -1.18 9.90 14.24
N LEU A 148 -1.22 8.63 13.94
CA LEU A 148 -2.30 7.72 14.36
C LEU A 148 -1.98 7.00 15.66
N ASP A 149 -0.78 7.15 16.21
CA ASP A 149 -0.26 6.34 17.32
C ASP A 149 -0.37 4.83 17.01
N GLY A 150 0.03 4.47 15.81
CA GLY A 150 -0.19 3.16 15.22
C GLY A 150 1.07 2.33 15.02
N TYR A 151 0.91 1.30 14.20
CA TYR A 151 1.96 0.33 13.86
C TYR A 151 2.17 0.31 12.34
N ILE A 152 3.43 0.24 11.92
CA ILE A 152 3.78 -0.13 10.54
C ILE A 152 3.79 -1.65 10.48
N ILE A 153 3.12 -2.20 9.47
CA ILE A 153 3.11 -3.63 9.18
C ILE A 153 3.94 -3.86 7.92
N PRO A 154 5.20 -4.32 8.05
CA PRO A 154 6.02 -4.68 6.89
C PRO A 154 5.31 -5.75 6.08
N THR A 155 5.07 -5.48 4.80
CA THR A 155 4.35 -6.38 3.91
C THR A 155 5.21 -6.67 2.70
N ALA A 156 5.77 -7.86 2.65
CA ALA A 156 6.59 -8.35 1.55
C ALA A 156 5.78 -9.30 0.67
N THR A 157 5.95 -9.21 -0.66
CA THR A 157 5.30 -10.13 -1.59
C THR A 157 6.25 -10.54 -2.70
N VAL A 158 6.15 -11.80 -3.12
CA VAL A 158 6.92 -12.33 -4.24
C VAL A 158 6.09 -13.33 -5.04
N SER A 159 6.28 -13.37 -6.33
CA SER A 159 5.72 -14.40 -7.21
C SER A 159 6.83 -15.05 -8.02
N LYS A 160 6.81 -16.37 -8.11
CA LYS A 160 7.80 -17.14 -8.90
C LYS A 160 7.84 -16.68 -10.35
N TRP A 161 6.65 -16.42 -10.93
CA TRP A 161 6.50 -15.91 -12.29
C TRP A 161 5.66 -14.63 -12.28
N ALA A 162 6.24 -13.57 -12.80
CA ALA A 162 5.60 -12.27 -12.93
C ALA A 162 6.08 -11.54 -14.18
N LEU A 163 5.18 -10.78 -14.79
CA LEU A 163 5.53 -9.76 -15.78
C LEU A 163 6.05 -8.53 -15.02
N ARG A 164 7.28 -8.11 -15.33
CA ARG A 164 7.89 -6.96 -14.67
C ARG A 164 7.97 -5.77 -15.64
N ALA A 165 7.46 -4.63 -15.19
CA ALA A 165 7.61 -3.37 -15.92
C ALA A 165 9.08 -2.95 -15.99
N ARG A 166 9.43 -2.20 -17.06
CA ARG A 166 10.80 -1.64 -17.23
C ARG A 166 11.03 -0.36 -16.44
N GLY A 167 10.09 0.05 -15.59
CA GLY A 167 10.19 1.24 -14.75
C GLY A 167 11.22 1.13 -13.63
N TRP A 168 11.46 2.25 -12.92
CA TRP A 168 12.37 2.33 -11.77
C TRP A 168 11.97 1.36 -10.63
N ASP A 169 10.67 1.11 -10.46
CA ASP A 169 10.06 0.27 -9.43
C ASP A 169 10.05 -1.22 -9.79
N LYS A 170 10.20 -1.57 -11.08
CA LYS A 170 10.08 -2.94 -11.60
C LYS A 170 8.75 -3.58 -11.21
N PHE A 171 7.64 -2.83 -11.31
CA PHE A 171 6.31 -3.28 -10.92
C PHE A 171 5.99 -4.66 -11.48
N ALA A 172 5.61 -5.57 -10.59
CA ALA A 172 5.41 -6.98 -10.90
C ALA A 172 3.91 -7.32 -10.92
N ILE A 173 3.44 -7.82 -12.06
CA ILE A 173 2.11 -8.42 -12.20
C ILE A 173 2.29 -9.94 -12.20
N PRO A 174 1.80 -10.66 -11.18
CA PRO A 174 1.91 -12.12 -11.11
C PRO A 174 1.22 -12.79 -12.31
N ILE A 175 1.83 -13.83 -12.84
CA ILE A 175 1.18 -14.66 -13.85
C ILE A 175 0.14 -15.54 -13.16
N PRO A 176 -1.10 -15.66 -13.70
CA PRO A 176 -2.11 -16.56 -13.15
C PRO A 176 -1.57 -17.97 -12.86
N PHE A 177 -2.04 -18.59 -11.78
CA PHE A 177 -1.63 -19.91 -11.30
C PHE A 177 -0.17 -20.04 -10.82
N SER A 178 0.59 -18.92 -10.79
CA SER A 178 1.94 -18.90 -10.22
C SER A 178 1.92 -19.21 -8.74
N LYS A 179 3.00 -19.82 -8.23
CA LYS A 179 3.29 -19.82 -6.80
C LYS A 179 3.64 -18.41 -6.38
N ALA A 180 3.07 -17.95 -5.27
CA ALA A 180 3.35 -16.65 -4.70
C ALA A 180 3.39 -16.76 -3.18
N ILE A 181 4.16 -15.89 -2.55
CA ILE A 181 4.25 -15.79 -1.10
C ILE A 181 4.01 -14.33 -0.72
N ALA A 182 3.19 -14.13 0.30
CA ALA A 182 3.05 -12.86 0.99
C ALA A 182 3.44 -13.04 2.45
N SER A 183 4.25 -12.16 2.98
CA SER A 183 4.73 -12.21 4.35
C SER A 183 4.48 -10.88 5.05
N PHE A 184 3.82 -10.97 6.20
CA PHE A 184 3.64 -9.84 7.12
C PHE A 184 4.71 -9.95 8.22
N GLY A 185 5.57 -8.95 8.29
CA GLY A 185 6.63 -8.84 9.29
C GLY A 185 6.12 -8.51 10.69
N GLU A 186 7.02 -8.42 11.66
CA GLU A 186 6.67 -7.97 13.00
C GLU A 186 6.19 -6.51 12.96
N PRO A 187 5.09 -6.19 13.65
CA PRO A 187 4.56 -4.83 13.72
C PRO A 187 5.56 -3.87 14.36
N ILE A 188 5.90 -2.79 13.68
CA ILE A 188 6.80 -1.74 14.17
C ILE A 188 5.96 -0.65 14.82
N LYS A 189 6.01 -0.52 16.15
CA LYS A 189 5.36 0.58 16.86
C LYS A 189 6.09 1.87 16.60
N VAL A 190 5.36 2.93 16.24
CA VAL A 190 5.94 4.26 16.05
C VAL A 190 5.58 5.15 17.24
N ASP A 191 6.59 5.65 17.94
CA ASP A 191 6.39 6.57 19.05
C ASP A 191 5.91 7.94 18.51
N PRO A 192 4.74 8.43 18.95
CA PRO A 192 4.21 9.72 18.53
C PRO A 192 5.04 10.93 19.00
N LYS A 193 5.98 10.72 19.93
CA LYS A 193 6.81 11.78 20.50
C LYS A 193 8.11 12.04 19.77
N LEU A 194 8.56 11.14 18.88
CA LEU A 194 9.81 11.30 18.13
C LEU A 194 9.86 12.60 17.33
N ARG A 195 11.01 13.29 17.38
CA ARG A 195 11.27 14.56 16.66
C ARG A 195 12.73 14.62 16.21
N GLY A 196 12.98 15.46 15.18
CA GLY A 196 14.34 15.74 14.71
C GLY A 196 15.13 14.47 14.39
N ASN A 197 16.38 14.41 14.84
CA ASN A 197 17.29 13.29 14.55
C ASN A 197 16.79 11.93 15.03
N GLU A 198 16.04 11.87 16.13
CA GLU A 198 15.46 10.59 16.62
C GLU A 198 14.40 10.08 15.66
N LEU A 199 13.57 10.97 15.11
CA LEU A 199 12.57 10.61 14.10
C LEU A 199 13.26 10.13 12.81
N ASP A 200 14.30 10.80 12.36
CA ASP A 200 15.04 10.43 11.15
C ASP A 200 15.74 9.07 11.32
N ALA A 201 16.32 8.81 12.49
CA ALA A 201 16.94 7.53 12.82
C ALA A 201 15.91 6.39 12.85
N ALA A 202 14.77 6.59 13.51
CA ALA A 202 13.70 5.59 13.58
C ALA A 202 13.05 5.32 12.20
N LEU A 203 12.92 6.35 11.35
CA LEU A 203 12.48 6.18 9.96
C LEU A 203 13.47 5.33 9.15
N LEU A 204 14.76 5.59 9.30
CA LEU A 204 15.81 4.82 8.61
C LEU A 204 15.80 3.35 9.05
N GLU A 205 15.72 3.10 10.35
CA GLU A 205 15.61 1.76 10.92
C GLU A 205 14.38 1.02 10.39
N ALA A 206 13.21 1.63 10.45
CA ALA A 206 11.98 1.05 9.91
C ALA A 206 12.08 0.77 8.40
N SER A 207 12.74 1.66 7.65
CA SER A 207 12.98 1.48 6.21
C SER A 207 13.86 0.26 5.95
N GLU A 208 14.92 0.08 6.72
CA GLU A 208 15.87 -1.05 6.56
C GLU A 208 15.20 -2.37 6.95
N LEU A 209 14.44 -2.43 8.07
CA LEU A 209 13.69 -3.61 8.47
C LEU A 209 12.69 -4.04 7.39
N CYS A 210 11.94 -3.10 6.81
CA CYS A 210 11.01 -3.39 5.73
C CYS A 210 11.70 -3.87 4.46
N LYS A 211 12.89 -3.33 4.15
CA LYS A 211 13.69 -3.73 2.99
C LYS A 211 14.25 -5.14 3.17
N GLN A 212 14.85 -5.43 4.32
CA GLN A 212 15.37 -6.75 4.68
C GLN A 212 14.26 -7.81 4.60
N HIS A 213 13.08 -7.51 5.16
CA HIS A 213 11.93 -8.42 5.11
C HIS A 213 11.51 -8.77 3.66
N GLN A 214 11.59 -7.82 2.72
CA GLN A 214 11.32 -8.08 1.30
C GLN A 214 12.43 -8.88 0.64
N GLU A 215 13.70 -8.57 0.94
CA GLU A 215 14.87 -9.26 0.36
C GLU A 215 14.96 -10.71 0.82
N GLU A 216 14.68 -10.99 2.08
CA GLU A 216 14.58 -12.36 2.61
C GLU A 216 13.53 -13.18 1.87
N LEU A 217 12.37 -12.57 1.56
CA LEU A 217 11.32 -13.25 0.84
C LEU A 217 11.69 -13.53 -0.63
N GLU A 218 12.40 -12.62 -1.28
CA GLU A 218 12.82 -12.78 -2.68
C GLU A 218 13.83 -13.92 -2.87
N ASN A 219 14.62 -14.23 -1.86
CA ASN A 219 15.61 -15.31 -1.89
C ASN A 219 14.97 -16.72 -1.88
N ILE A 220 13.63 -16.83 -1.80
CA ILE A 220 12.92 -18.11 -1.76
C ILE A 220 12.72 -18.68 -3.18
N PHE A 221 12.71 -17.85 -4.22
CA PHE A 221 12.51 -18.22 -5.63
C PHE A 221 13.78 -17.86 -6.46
#